data_1ec2f098c2487c7417b6574f3d36be38
#
_entry.id   1ec2f098c2487c7417b6574f3d36be38
#
_cell.length_a   1.000
_cell.length_b   1.000
_cell.length_c   1.000
_cell.angle_alpha   90.00
_cell.angle_beta   90.00
_cell.angle_gamma   90.00
#
_symmetry.space_group_name_H-M   'P 1'
#
loop_
_entity.id
_entity.type
_entity.pdbx_description
1 polymer ?
#
loop_
_entity_poly.entity_id
_entity_poly.type
_entity_poly.pdbx_seq_one_letter_code
_entity_poly.pdbx_strand_id
1 'polypeptide(L)'
;LLASSAASDVYKRQGEIEERPPRFDWFRVSELVDLDRPFSAMERQHVGVATPGLFDGFSSFTIDLSRIGKWSYPLLGAKVISPYGGARKNHTGTDLKTKPHDKIRAVFDGIVRFSGKYSAYGNMVVVRHANGLETCYSHNARNLVRVGDRVKAGDVIATVGRTGRATTEHCHFEVRVNGVPFNSDYIFDHGRHVLRKDKLTFTRKSNGSISVRKK
;
A
#
# COMPACT_ATOMS: atom_id res chain seq x y z
N LEU A 1 -60.81 -28.89 -20.23
CA LEU A 1 -59.61 -29.58 -19.72
C LEU A 1 -58.41 -29.34 -20.62
N LEU A 2 -57.74 -28.19 -20.46
CA LEU A 2 -56.42 -27.98 -20.96
C LEU A 2 -55.80 -26.77 -20.16
N ALA A 3 -55.35 -27.03 -18.92
CA ALA A 3 -54.57 -26.10 -18.14
C ALA A 3 -53.69 -26.90 -17.16
N SER A 4 -52.61 -27.49 -17.68
CA SER A 4 -51.60 -28.14 -16.82
C SER A 4 -50.31 -28.50 -17.58
N SER A 5 -49.71 -27.56 -18.31
CA SER A 5 -48.33 -27.80 -18.80
C SER A 5 -47.43 -26.59 -18.82
N ALA A 6 -47.95 -25.41 -18.41
CA ALA A 6 -47.13 -24.21 -18.41
C ALA A 6 -46.41 -23.92 -17.06
N ALA A 7 -46.75 -24.69 -16.00
CA ALA A 7 -46.14 -24.46 -14.67
C ALA A 7 -44.87 -25.29 -14.39
N SER A 8 -44.61 -26.34 -15.20
CA SER A 8 -43.41 -27.18 -15.01
C SER A 8 -42.16 -26.68 -15.74
N ASP A 9 -42.29 -25.77 -16.72
CA ASP A 9 -41.16 -25.27 -17.49
C ASP A 9 -40.50 -24.02 -16.87
N VAL A 10 -41.17 -23.37 -15.91
CA VAL A 10 -40.63 -22.23 -15.22
C VAL A 10 -39.68 -22.66 -14.08
N TYR A 11 -39.85 -23.85 -13.54
CA TYR A 11 -39.02 -24.36 -12.42
C TYR A 11 -37.72 -25.05 -12.86
N LYS A 12 -37.56 -25.37 -14.15
CA LYS A 12 -36.34 -26.01 -14.68
C LYS A 12 -35.27 -25.06 -15.18
N ARG A 13 -35.46 -23.73 -15.10
CA ARG A 13 -34.42 -22.72 -15.46
C ARG A 13 -33.81 -22.01 -14.26
N GLN A 14 -34.02 -22.48 -13.04
CA GLN A 14 -33.32 -21.96 -11.83
C GLN A 14 -32.15 -22.85 -11.40
N GLY A 15 -31.61 -23.67 -12.28
CA GLY A 15 -30.37 -24.38 -12.08
C GLY A 15 -29.26 -23.69 -12.85
N GLU A 16 -28.21 -23.35 -12.13
CA GLU A 16 -26.91 -22.85 -12.64
C GLU A 16 -26.90 -21.40 -13.13
N ILE A 17 -27.10 -20.46 -12.21
CA ILE A 17 -26.33 -19.24 -12.26
C ILE A 17 -24.93 -19.62 -11.77
N GLU A 18 -24.08 -20.04 -12.71
CA GLU A 18 -22.64 -20.00 -12.49
C GLU A 18 -22.32 -18.55 -12.16
N GLU A 19 -22.18 -18.22 -10.86
CA GLU A 19 -21.60 -16.96 -10.42
C GLU A 19 -20.15 -16.94 -10.91
N ARG A 20 -19.97 -16.57 -12.17
CA ARG A 20 -18.67 -16.13 -12.63
C ARG A 20 -18.28 -14.99 -11.71
N PRO A 21 -17.18 -15.10 -10.96
CA PRO A 21 -16.71 -13.96 -10.18
C PRO A 21 -16.64 -12.77 -11.14
N PRO A 22 -17.13 -11.60 -10.74
CA PRO A 22 -17.19 -10.43 -11.61
C PRO A 22 -15.83 -10.29 -12.28
N ARG A 23 -15.82 -10.29 -13.63
CA ARG A 23 -14.61 -10.00 -14.39
C ARG A 23 -14.22 -8.60 -14.00
N PHE A 24 -13.24 -8.51 -13.09
CA PHE A 24 -12.68 -7.27 -12.66
C PHE A 24 -12.07 -6.59 -13.90
N ASP A 25 -12.64 -5.47 -14.28
CA ASP A 25 -12.19 -4.72 -15.44
C ASP A 25 -10.82 -4.11 -15.08
N TRP A 26 -9.75 -4.74 -15.53
CA TRP A 26 -8.35 -4.42 -15.24
C TRP A 26 -7.96 -2.98 -15.57
N PHE A 27 -8.87 -2.22 -16.18
CA PHE A 27 -8.66 -0.85 -16.64
C PHE A 27 -8.94 0.23 -15.58
N ARG A 28 -9.49 -0.10 -14.41
CA ARG A 28 -9.82 0.86 -13.34
C ARG A 28 -9.00 0.71 -12.06
N VAL A 29 -7.83 0.08 -12.11
CA VAL A 29 -6.98 -0.18 -10.93
C VAL A 29 -6.32 1.11 -10.37
N SER A 30 -6.63 2.29 -10.90
CA SER A 30 -6.18 3.57 -10.33
C SER A 30 -6.94 3.98 -9.06
N GLU A 31 -8.10 3.36 -8.75
CA GLU A 31 -8.99 3.82 -7.68
C GLU A 31 -9.63 2.64 -6.92
N LEU A 32 -8.79 1.78 -6.31
CA LEU A 32 -9.28 0.70 -5.44
C LEU A 32 -9.74 1.20 -4.06
N VAL A 33 -9.34 2.39 -3.68
CA VAL A 33 -9.61 2.97 -2.36
C VAL A 33 -10.14 4.38 -2.53
N ASP A 34 -11.28 4.65 -1.89
CA ASP A 34 -11.80 6.01 -1.76
C ASP A 34 -10.90 6.84 -0.82
N LEU A 35 -10.16 7.77 -1.40
CA LEU A 35 -9.28 8.67 -0.65
C LEU A 35 -10.03 9.83 0.02
N ASP A 36 -11.30 10.05 -0.32
CA ASP A 36 -12.13 11.10 0.30
C ASP A 36 -12.84 10.61 1.57
N ARG A 37 -12.85 9.30 1.79
CA ARG A 37 -13.42 8.72 3.00
C ARG A 37 -12.65 9.17 4.26
N PRO A 38 -13.32 9.72 5.28
CA PRO A 38 -12.68 10.09 6.54
C PRO A 38 -12.00 8.89 7.22
N PHE A 39 -10.81 9.09 7.75
CA PHE A 39 -10.12 8.07 8.55
C PHE A 39 -10.79 7.87 9.90
N SER A 40 -11.04 6.63 10.27
CA SER A 40 -11.47 6.24 11.60
C SER A 40 -10.39 6.52 12.66
N ALA A 41 -10.77 6.50 13.94
CA ALA A 41 -9.82 6.65 15.04
C ALA A 41 -8.72 5.57 15.01
N MET A 42 -9.09 4.32 14.70
CA MET A 42 -8.14 3.21 14.55
C MET A 42 -7.11 3.46 13.43
N GLU A 43 -7.57 3.97 12.27
CA GLU A 43 -6.69 4.27 11.15
C GLU A 43 -5.73 5.42 11.44
N ARG A 44 -6.15 6.39 12.28
CA ARG A 44 -5.29 7.51 12.69
C ARG A 44 -4.27 7.13 13.78
N GLN A 45 -4.51 6.06 14.52
CA GLN A 45 -3.68 5.67 15.67
C GLN A 45 -2.78 4.47 15.39
N HIS A 46 -3.16 3.58 14.46
CA HIS A 46 -2.46 2.33 14.23
C HIS A 46 -1.98 2.18 12.78
N VAL A 47 -0.72 1.80 12.61
CA VAL A 47 -0.10 1.65 11.28
C VAL A 47 -0.51 0.34 10.61
N GLY A 48 -0.67 -0.73 11.38
CA GLY A 48 -1.02 -2.08 10.88
C GLY A 48 -2.52 -2.31 10.66
N VAL A 49 -3.32 -1.25 10.48
CA VAL A 49 -4.77 -1.37 10.29
C VAL A 49 -5.08 -1.73 8.84
N ALA A 50 -6.02 -2.66 8.65
CA ALA A 50 -6.55 -3.00 7.34
C ALA A 50 -7.18 -1.76 6.67
N THR A 51 -7.04 -1.67 5.35
CA THR A 51 -7.68 -0.62 4.55
C THR A 51 -9.14 -1.00 4.30
N PRO A 52 -10.12 -0.25 4.86
CA PRO A 52 -11.53 -0.57 4.66
C PRO A 52 -11.89 -0.56 3.18
N GLY A 53 -12.68 -1.54 2.76
CA GLY A 53 -13.14 -1.68 1.38
C GLY A 53 -12.15 -2.35 0.43
N LEU A 54 -10.86 -2.41 0.75
CA LEU A 54 -9.82 -2.85 -0.21
C LEU A 54 -10.01 -4.28 -0.75
N PHE A 55 -10.65 -5.15 0.01
CA PHE A 55 -10.93 -6.54 -0.41
C PHE A 55 -12.43 -6.87 -0.35
N ASP A 56 -13.30 -5.88 -0.45
CA ASP A 56 -14.74 -6.12 -0.44
C ASP A 56 -15.18 -6.72 -1.79
N GLY A 57 -15.82 -7.88 -1.73
CA GLY A 57 -16.31 -8.60 -2.91
C GLY A 57 -15.25 -9.38 -3.71
N PHE A 58 -13.96 -9.36 -3.31
CA PHE A 58 -12.91 -10.14 -3.98
C PHE A 58 -11.78 -10.52 -3.02
N SER A 59 -11.11 -11.64 -3.32
CA SER A 59 -9.97 -12.12 -2.52
C SER A 59 -8.61 -11.67 -3.08
N SER A 60 -8.55 -11.15 -4.30
CA SER A 60 -7.31 -10.73 -4.93
C SER A 60 -7.49 -9.58 -5.92
N PHE A 61 -6.44 -8.77 -6.07
CA PHE A 61 -6.35 -7.73 -7.09
C PHE A 61 -4.91 -7.63 -7.63
N THR A 62 -4.74 -6.98 -8.77
CA THR A 62 -3.42 -6.81 -9.40
C THR A 62 -3.14 -5.33 -9.67
N ILE A 63 -1.95 -4.88 -9.30
CA ILE A 63 -1.41 -3.57 -9.67
C ILE A 63 -0.41 -3.76 -10.80
N ASP A 64 -0.61 -3.07 -11.92
CA ASP A 64 0.35 -2.98 -13.02
C ASP A 64 1.23 -1.75 -12.81
N LEU A 65 2.46 -1.96 -12.36
CA LEU A 65 3.40 -0.87 -12.06
C LEU A 65 3.78 -0.07 -13.31
N SER A 66 3.71 -0.69 -14.50
CA SER A 66 4.00 0.01 -15.77
C SER A 66 2.98 1.09 -16.11
N ARG A 67 1.79 1.03 -15.48
CA ARG A 67 0.68 1.97 -15.67
C ARG A 67 0.63 3.07 -14.61
N ILE A 68 1.50 3.03 -13.61
CA ILE A 68 1.62 4.11 -12.63
C ILE A 68 2.23 5.31 -13.33
N GLY A 69 1.46 6.39 -13.45
CA GLY A 69 1.85 7.61 -14.16
C GLY A 69 2.99 8.35 -13.45
N LYS A 70 2.65 9.09 -12.41
CA LYS A 70 3.64 9.86 -11.64
C LYS A 70 4.12 9.09 -10.42
N TRP A 71 5.43 9.05 -10.24
CA TRP A 71 6.07 8.45 -9.09
C TRP A 71 7.36 9.19 -8.73
N SER A 72 7.85 9.00 -7.53
CA SER A 72 9.14 9.47 -7.08
C SER A 72 9.82 8.39 -6.25
N TYR A 73 11.15 8.33 -6.27
CA TYR A 73 11.87 7.53 -5.29
C TYR A 73 11.82 8.23 -3.92
N PRO A 74 11.64 7.49 -2.81
CA PRO A 74 11.35 8.10 -1.49
C PRO A 74 12.49 8.97 -0.97
N LEU A 75 13.75 8.63 -1.29
CA LEU A 75 14.93 9.34 -0.80
C LEU A 75 16.03 9.33 -1.86
N LEU A 76 16.15 10.42 -2.62
CA LEU A 76 17.08 10.52 -3.74
C LEU A 76 18.54 10.37 -3.27
N GLY A 77 19.33 9.59 -4.02
CA GLY A 77 20.75 9.33 -3.71
C GLY A 77 20.97 8.38 -2.53
N ALA A 78 19.92 7.76 -1.99
CA ALA A 78 20.02 6.86 -0.85
C ALA A 78 20.77 5.56 -1.20
N LYS A 79 21.52 5.05 -0.20
CA LYS A 79 22.05 3.69 -0.21
C LYS A 79 21.19 2.80 0.70
N VAL A 80 20.89 1.58 0.26
CA VAL A 80 20.27 0.57 1.14
C VAL A 80 21.31 0.11 2.14
N ILE A 81 21.01 0.28 3.44
CA ILE A 81 21.87 -0.18 4.54
C ILE A 81 21.28 -1.41 5.23
N SER A 82 19.98 -1.68 5.06
CA SER A 82 19.31 -2.89 5.55
C SER A 82 18.11 -3.17 4.66
N PRO A 83 18.08 -4.30 3.93
CA PRO A 83 16.95 -4.66 3.10
C PRO A 83 15.77 -5.19 3.93
N TYR A 84 14.59 -5.29 3.32
CA TYR A 84 13.43 -5.97 3.88
C TYR A 84 13.80 -7.41 4.26
N GLY A 85 13.42 -7.85 5.47
CA GLY A 85 13.69 -9.21 5.94
C GLY A 85 15.16 -9.58 6.14
N GLY A 86 16.10 -8.60 6.02
CA GLY A 86 17.54 -8.81 6.12
C GLY A 86 18.01 -9.56 7.37
N ALA A 87 19.19 -9.25 7.91
CA ALA A 87 19.75 -9.93 9.08
C ALA A 87 18.81 -9.94 10.30
N ARG A 88 17.88 -8.99 10.39
CA ARG A 88 16.79 -8.97 11.36
C ARG A 88 15.54 -9.60 10.72
N LYS A 89 15.23 -10.85 11.05
CA LYS A 89 14.08 -11.63 10.52
C LYS A 89 12.74 -10.89 10.48
N ASN A 90 12.56 -9.87 11.32
CA ASN A 90 11.35 -9.08 11.44
C ASN A 90 11.50 -7.64 10.89
N HIS A 91 12.48 -7.39 10.01
CA HIS A 91 12.65 -6.10 9.40
C HIS A 91 11.59 -5.88 8.33
N THR A 92 10.62 -5.01 8.62
CA THR A 92 9.38 -4.83 7.84
C THR A 92 9.51 -3.80 6.70
N GLY A 93 10.68 -3.19 6.55
CA GLY A 93 10.95 -2.20 5.52
C GLY A 93 12.36 -2.29 4.95
N THR A 94 12.74 -1.29 4.19
CA THR A 94 14.07 -1.08 3.64
C THR A 94 14.64 0.20 4.25
N ASP A 95 15.83 0.10 4.88
CA ASP A 95 16.50 1.26 5.47
C ASP A 95 17.33 1.97 4.40
N LEU A 96 16.91 3.19 4.08
CA LEU A 96 17.49 4.06 3.06
C LEU A 96 18.32 5.16 3.73
N LYS A 97 19.64 5.21 3.48
CA LYS A 97 20.55 6.14 4.13
C LYS A 97 21.03 7.23 3.18
N THR A 98 20.93 8.47 3.67
CA THR A 98 21.57 9.69 3.12
C THR A 98 22.12 10.52 4.26
N LYS A 99 22.19 11.85 4.06
CA LYS A 99 22.59 12.81 5.10
C LYS A 99 21.42 13.17 6.02
N PRO A 100 21.68 13.56 7.27
CA PRO A 100 20.67 14.15 8.16
C PRO A 100 19.92 15.29 7.46
N HIS A 101 18.60 15.35 7.67
CA HIS A 101 17.69 16.38 7.14
C HIS A 101 17.49 16.39 5.63
N ASP A 102 18.03 15.42 4.88
CA ASP A 102 17.68 15.25 3.47
C ASP A 102 16.16 15.04 3.30
N LYS A 103 15.65 15.47 2.15
CA LYS A 103 14.20 15.50 1.86
C LYS A 103 13.66 14.12 1.56
N ILE A 104 12.73 13.63 2.37
CA ILE A 104 11.94 12.43 2.12
C ILE A 104 10.70 12.82 1.33
N ARG A 105 10.40 12.07 0.25
CA ARG A 105 9.34 12.39 -0.71
C ARG A 105 8.25 11.33 -0.74
N ALA A 106 7.02 11.75 -0.97
CA ALA A 106 5.92 10.85 -1.28
C ALA A 106 6.21 10.12 -2.59
N VAL A 107 6.06 8.78 -2.59
CA VAL A 107 6.40 7.98 -3.79
C VAL A 107 5.30 8.01 -4.84
N PHE A 108 4.04 8.15 -4.44
CA PHE A 108 2.86 8.28 -5.31
C PHE A 108 1.94 9.36 -4.79
N ASP A 109 0.98 9.78 -5.63
CA ASP A 109 -0.13 10.63 -5.22
C ASP A 109 -0.94 9.93 -4.14
N GLY A 110 -1.44 10.67 -3.14
CA GLY A 110 -2.21 10.08 -2.05
C GLY A 110 -2.67 11.08 -1.00
N ILE A 111 -3.13 10.53 0.13
CA ILE A 111 -3.55 11.28 1.31
C ILE A 111 -2.78 10.81 2.54
N VAL A 112 -2.35 11.74 3.38
CA VAL A 112 -1.64 11.44 4.62
C VAL A 112 -2.62 10.85 5.63
N ARG A 113 -2.45 9.56 5.95
CA ARG A 113 -3.27 8.85 6.93
C ARG A 113 -2.77 8.98 8.34
N PHE A 114 -1.46 9.05 8.51
CA PHE A 114 -0.79 9.21 9.80
C PHE A 114 0.39 10.18 9.68
N SER A 115 0.55 11.04 10.66
CA SER A 115 1.72 11.89 10.83
C SER A 115 1.94 12.17 12.30
N GLY A 116 2.95 11.56 12.91
CA GLY A 116 3.21 11.70 14.34
C GLY A 116 4.29 10.77 14.86
N LYS A 117 4.42 10.69 16.18
CA LYS A 117 5.27 9.72 16.86
C LYS A 117 4.60 8.35 16.93
N TYR A 118 5.31 7.28 16.57
CA TYR A 118 4.79 5.93 16.63
C TYR A 118 5.83 4.93 17.14
N SER A 119 5.75 4.58 18.43
CA SER A 119 6.58 3.56 19.10
C SER A 119 8.05 3.53 18.59
N ALA A 120 8.54 2.35 18.21
CA ALA A 120 9.90 2.13 17.70
C ALA A 120 10.21 2.88 16.38
N TYR A 121 9.21 3.25 15.59
CA TYR A 121 9.36 3.98 14.32
C TYR A 121 9.76 5.46 14.51
N GLY A 122 9.59 6.01 15.72
CA GLY A 122 9.85 7.43 15.96
C GLY A 122 8.85 8.35 15.23
N ASN A 123 9.30 9.47 14.70
CA ASN A 123 8.45 10.31 13.86
C ASN A 123 8.21 9.61 12.53
N MET A 124 6.95 9.47 12.15
CA MET A 124 6.51 8.67 11.02
C MET A 124 5.42 9.38 10.23
N VAL A 125 5.45 9.19 8.93
CA VAL A 125 4.37 9.56 8.00
C VAL A 125 3.88 8.29 7.32
N VAL A 126 2.56 8.12 7.18
CA VAL A 126 1.93 7.10 6.34
C VAL A 126 1.07 7.78 5.31
N VAL A 127 1.28 7.46 4.04
CA VAL A 127 0.48 7.94 2.92
C VAL A 127 -0.32 6.76 2.35
N ARG A 128 -1.63 6.95 2.20
CA ARG A 128 -2.53 6.02 1.52
C ARG A 128 -2.68 6.44 0.07
N HIS A 129 -2.61 5.47 -0.83
CA HIS A 129 -2.70 5.66 -2.28
C HIS A 129 -3.98 5.04 -2.84
N ALA A 130 -4.53 5.63 -3.91
CA ALA A 130 -5.77 5.16 -4.52
C ALA A 130 -5.69 3.71 -5.05
N ASN A 131 -4.49 3.24 -5.37
CA ASN A 131 -4.23 1.86 -5.83
C ASN A 131 -4.21 0.81 -4.71
N GLY A 132 -4.59 1.16 -3.47
CA GLY A 132 -4.65 0.25 -2.33
C GLY A 132 -3.34 0.03 -1.59
N LEU A 133 -2.25 0.64 -2.03
CA LEU A 133 -0.98 0.65 -1.30
C LEU A 133 -0.98 1.72 -0.21
N GLU A 134 -0.22 1.48 0.83
CA GLU A 134 0.24 2.50 1.77
C GLU A 134 1.76 2.52 1.81
N THR A 135 2.34 3.70 1.96
CA THR A 135 3.79 3.87 2.14
C THR A 135 4.08 4.54 3.47
N CYS A 136 5.08 4.02 4.16
CA CYS A 136 5.49 4.47 5.48
C CYS A 136 6.91 5.00 5.42
N TYR A 137 7.13 6.12 6.10
CA TYR A 137 8.41 6.83 6.15
C TYR A 137 8.72 7.14 7.61
N SER A 138 9.73 6.50 8.16
CA SER A 138 9.99 6.49 9.61
C SER A 138 11.38 6.99 9.96
N HIS A 139 11.62 7.17 11.27
CA HIS A 139 12.81 7.75 11.86
C HIS A 139 13.05 9.21 11.45
N ASN A 140 11.98 9.90 11.00
CA ASN A 140 12.05 11.26 10.52
C ASN A 140 12.58 12.22 11.60
N ALA A 141 13.40 13.19 11.21
CA ALA A 141 13.74 14.32 12.09
C ALA A 141 12.48 15.18 12.29
N ARG A 142 11.79 15.49 11.19
CA ARG A 142 10.53 16.26 11.18
C ARG A 142 9.58 15.71 10.15
N ASN A 143 8.30 15.60 10.50
CA ASN A 143 7.21 15.46 9.57
C ASN A 143 6.79 16.86 9.10
N LEU A 144 6.58 17.04 7.80
CA LEU A 144 6.25 18.32 7.17
C LEU A 144 4.78 18.38 6.71
N VAL A 145 4.05 17.29 6.89
CA VAL A 145 2.64 17.12 6.51
C VAL A 145 1.81 16.65 7.69
N ARG A 146 0.49 16.85 7.62
CA ARG A 146 -0.50 16.48 8.65
C ARG A 146 -1.49 15.46 8.08
N VAL A 147 -2.17 14.74 8.98
CA VAL A 147 -3.27 13.84 8.61
C VAL A 147 -4.33 14.62 7.83
N GLY A 148 -4.73 14.07 6.69
CA GLY A 148 -5.68 14.66 5.76
C GLY A 148 -5.05 15.48 4.63
N ASP A 149 -3.75 15.79 4.69
CA ASP A 149 -3.08 16.49 3.59
C ASP A 149 -3.03 15.59 2.35
N ARG A 150 -3.40 16.14 1.19
CA ARG A 150 -3.18 15.51 -0.12
C ARG A 150 -1.77 15.80 -0.58
N VAL A 151 -1.07 14.76 -1.02
CA VAL A 151 0.31 14.84 -1.51
C VAL A 151 0.39 14.27 -2.92
N LYS A 152 1.29 14.84 -3.71
CA LYS A 152 1.65 14.34 -5.04
C LYS A 152 2.97 13.60 -4.98
N ALA A 153 3.18 12.69 -5.92
CA ALA A 153 4.48 12.04 -6.11
C ALA A 153 5.59 13.09 -6.22
N GLY A 154 6.61 12.96 -5.39
CA GLY A 154 7.72 13.92 -5.32
C GLY A 154 7.59 15.03 -4.28
N ASP A 155 6.41 15.25 -3.70
CA ASP A 155 6.23 16.22 -2.62
C ASP A 155 7.10 15.87 -1.41
N VAL A 156 7.71 16.88 -0.79
CA VAL A 156 8.52 16.70 0.40
C VAL A 156 7.61 16.57 1.62
N ILE A 157 7.59 15.39 2.24
CA ILE A 157 6.69 15.05 3.35
C ILE A 157 7.38 14.97 4.71
N ALA A 158 8.71 14.76 4.72
CA ALA A 158 9.50 14.65 5.93
C ALA A 158 10.98 14.92 5.64
N THR A 159 11.81 14.90 6.69
CA THR A 159 13.26 14.98 6.59
C THR A 159 13.92 13.82 7.33
N VAL A 160 15.04 13.32 6.80
CA VAL A 160 15.82 12.21 7.37
C VAL A 160 16.28 12.55 8.79
N GLY A 161 16.09 11.60 9.69
CA GLY A 161 16.50 11.72 11.09
C GLY A 161 16.93 10.41 11.71
N ARG A 162 16.89 10.39 13.06
CA ARG A 162 17.27 9.24 13.88
C ARG A 162 16.34 9.06 15.07
N THR A 163 15.05 9.36 14.88
CA THR A 163 14.08 9.23 15.97
C THR A 163 13.63 7.77 16.15
N GLY A 164 13.06 7.44 17.31
CA GLY A 164 12.67 6.09 17.65
C GLY A 164 13.86 5.17 17.94
N ARG A 165 13.85 3.96 17.38
CA ARG A 165 14.91 2.93 17.62
C ARG A 165 16.06 3.00 16.61
N ALA A 166 16.16 4.05 15.82
CA ALA A 166 17.24 4.20 14.86
C ALA A 166 18.59 4.39 15.55
N THR A 167 19.61 3.66 15.10
CA THR A 167 21.01 3.81 15.58
C THR A 167 21.84 4.76 14.72
N THR A 168 21.40 5.05 13.51
CA THR A 168 22.01 5.96 12.55
C THR A 168 20.91 6.72 11.80
N GLU A 169 21.24 7.82 11.17
CA GLU A 169 20.34 8.60 10.32
C GLU A 169 19.99 7.79 9.07
N HIS A 170 18.68 7.56 8.86
CA HIS A 170 18.14 6.89 7.68
C HIS A 170 16.61 7.07 7.62
N CYS A 171 16.01 6.79 6.48
CA CYS A 171 14.59 6.60 6.34
C CYS A 171 14.30 5.10 6.34
N HIS A 172 13.55 4.60 7.32
CA HIS A 172 12.95 3.28 7.26
C HIS A 172 11.71 3.37 6.40
N PHE A 173 11.79 2.81 5.19
CA PHE A 173 10.75 2.87 4.17
C PHE A 173 10.00 1.54 4.08
N GLU A 174 8.67 1.57 4.20
CA GLU A 174 7.83 0.40 4.00
C GLU A 174 6.80 0.63 2.90
N VAL A 175 6.42 -0.45 2.23
CA VAL A 175 5.22 -0.54 1.41
C VAL A 175 4.28 -1.55 2.05
N ARG A 176 3.01 -1.20 2.16
CA ARG A 176 1.99 -2.01 2.81
C ARG A 176 0.77 -2.19 1.92
N VAL A 177 0.10 -3.32 2.08
CA VAL A 177 -1.22 -3.59 1.53
C VAL A 177 -2.10 -4.09 2.68
N ASN A 178 -3.26 -3.49 2.86
CA ASN A 178 -4.20 -3.87 3.93
C ASN A 178 -3.55 -3.92 5.32
N GLY A 179 -2.66 -2.97 5.62
CA GLY A 179 -1.91 -2.90 6.87
C GLY A 179 -0.70 -3.83 6.96
N VAL A 180 -0.53 -4.78 6.02
CA VAL A 180 0.54 -5.79 6.03
C VAL A 180 1.73 -5.30 5.20
N PRO A 181 2.95 -5.18 5.79
CA PRO A 181 4.15 -4.80 5.05
C PRO A 181 4.61 -5.93 4.13
N PHE A 182 5.17 -5.57 2.99
CA PHE A 182 5.81 -6.50 2.07
C PHE A 182 7.10 -5.91 1.49
N ASN A 183 7.90 -6.75 0.83
CA ASN A 183 9.21 -6.34 0.32
C ASN A 183 9.08 -5.22 -0.72
N SER A 184 9.64 -4.05 -0.42
CA SER A 184 9.64 -2.88 -1.30
C SER A 184 10.43 -3.09 -2.60
N ASP A 185 11.29 -4.13 -2.68
CA ASP A 185 11.95 -4.54 -3.93
C ASP A 185 10.96 -5.00 -5.02
N TYR A 186 9.72 -5.35 -4.65
CA TYR A 186 8.67 -5.59 -5.63
C TYR A 186 8.21 -4.32 -6.34
N ILE A 187 8.36 -3.16 -5.69
CA ILE A 187 7.92 -1.85 -6.20
C ILE A 187 9.09 -1.10 -6.84
N PHE A 188 10.25 -1.05 -6.18
CA PHE A 188 11.41 -0.30 -6.62
C PHE A 188 12.63 -1.19 -6.88
N ASP A 189 13.38 -0.87 -7.91
CA ASP A 189 14.78 -1.25 -8.00
C ASP A 189 15.59 -0.25 -7.17
N HIS A 190 15.93 -0.64 -5.95
CA HIS A 190 16.64 0.23 -5.02
C HIS A 190 18.08 0.54 -5.45
N GLY A 191 18.69 -0.28 -6.28
CA GLY A 191 20.03 -0.01 -6.83
C GLY A 191 20.03 1.07 -7.90
N ARG A 192 18.96 1.14 -8.69
CA ARG A 192 18.78 2.13 -9.77
C ARG A 192 17.90 3.30 -9.38
N HIS A 193 17.21 3.25 -8.24
CA HIS A 193 16.21 4.22 -7.80
C HIS A 193 15.05 4.40 -8.79
N VAL A 194 14.59 3.31 -9.40
CA VAL A 194 13.51 3.35 -10.39
C VAL A 194 12.34 2.48 -9.98
N LEU A 195 11.14 2.87 -10.40
CA LEU A 195 9.94 2.06 -10.29
C LEU A 195 10.06 0.84 -11.21
N ARG A 196 9.72 -0.34 -10.70
CA ARG A 196 9.61 -1.56 -11.52
C ARG A 196 8.39 -1.47 -12.44
N LYS A 197 8.38 -2.28 -13.49
CA LYS A 197 7.29 -2.34 -14.47
C LYS A 197 6.50 -3.65 -14.42
N ASP A 198 6.68 -4.40 -13.34
CA ASP A 198 6.05 -5.70 -13.14
C ASP A 198 4.58 -5.55 -12.74
N LYS A 199 3.82 -6.63 -12.88
CA LYS A 199 2.47 -6.76 -12.32
C LYS A 199 2.54 -7.46 -10.98
N LEU A 200 1.94 -6.88 -9.96
CA LEU A 200 1.88 -7.44 -8.62
C LEU A 200 0.46 -7.87 -8.28
N THR A 201 0.27 -9.16 -8.03
CA THR A 201 -1.01 -9.70 -7.56
C THR A 201 -0.97 -9.88 -6.05
N PHE A 202 -1.91 -9.25 -5.37
CA PHE A 202 -2.14 -9.34 -3.94
C PHE A 202 -3.34 -10.24 -3.68
N THR A 203 -3.20 -11.22 -2.80
CA THR A 203 -4.28 -12.16 -2.45
C THR A 203 -4.43 -12.20 -0.93
N ARG A 204 -5.65 -11.92 -0.44
CA ARG A 204 -6.03 -12.12 0.96
C ARG A 204 -6.42 -13.58 1.17
N LYS A 205 -5.70 -14.26 2.03
CA LYS A 205 -5.98 -15.65 2.43
C LYS A 205 -7.09 -15.70 3.49
N SER A 206 -7.68 -16.88 3.73
CA SER A 206 -8.71 -17.10 4.73
C SER A 206 -8.29 -16.73 6.16
N ASN A 207 -6.99 -16.87 6.48
CA ASN A 207 -6.42 -16.46 7.77
C ASN A 207 -6.09 -14.95 7.87
N GLY A 208 -6.52 -14.14 6.88
CA GLY A 208 -6.28 -12.70 6.83
C GLY A 208 -4.90 -12.27 6.35
N SER A 209 -3.95 -13.20 6.16
CA SER A 209 -2.62 -12.85 5.64
C SER A 209 -2.68 -12.46 4.16
N ILE A 210 -1.75 -11.60 3.75
CA ILE A 210 -1.62 -11.17 2.36
C ILE A 210 -0.43 -11.88 1.72
N SER A 211 -0.67 -12.51 0.57
CA SER A 211 0.41 -12.98 -0.30
C SER A 211 0.58 -12.04 -1.48
N VAL A 212 1.83 -11.82 -1.87
CA VAL A 212 2.21 -10.99 -3.02
C VAL A 212 2.91 -11.88 -4.04
N ARG A 213 2.47 -11.81 -5.30
CA ARG A 213 3.11 -12.49 -6.43
C ARG A 213 3.46 -11.47 -7.50
N LYS A 214 4.65 -11.62 -8.02
CA LYS A 214 5.17 -10.87 -9.18
C LYS A 214 4.94 -11.70 -10.45
N LYS A 215 4.45 -11.05 -11.51
CA LYS A 215 4.34 -11.58 -12.87
C LYS A 215 5.16 -10.74 -13.83
#